data_e5f8e4076a586b025784cdb81bc39ae3
#
_entry.id   e5f8e4076a586b025784cdb81bc39ae3
#
_cell.length_a   1.000
_cell.length_b   1.000
_cell.length_c   1.000
_cell.angle_alpha   90.00
_cell.angle_beta   90.00
_cell.angle_gamma   90.00
#
_symmetry.space_group_name_H-M   'P 1'
#
loop_
_entity.id
_entity.type
_entity.pdbx_description
1 polymer ?
#
loop_
_entity_poly.entity_id
_entity_poly.type
_entity_poly.pdbx_seq_one_letter_code
_entity_poly.pdbx_strand_id
1 'polypeptide(L)'
;MISSQKDSFLKAYKEGKNFIPIVETWPADLETPLSTWLKLSSRDSHGVFLESVEGGENLGRWSIVATKPLWEAICNGEEIVKTWNNGKTETHRGDPFDILRSWTKEYKSTMLDDLPSIGQLYGSWGYELINRIEPSV
;
A
#
# COMPACT_ATOMS: atom_id res chain seq x y z
N MET A 1 9.99 -4.63 24.61
CA MET A 1 9.41 -4.60 23.26
C MET A 1 9.57 -3.26 22.55
N ILE A 2 9.19 -2.11 23.15
CA ILE A 2 9.34 -0.76 22.53
C ILE A 2 10.80 -0.36 22.29
N SER A 3 11.74 -0.72 23.17
CA SER A 3 13.15 -0.36 22.98
C SER A 3 13.80 -1.07 21.78
N SER A 4 13.49 -2.35 21.56
CA SER A 4 14.06 -3.11 20.45
C SER A 4 13.56 -2.62 19.09
N GLN A 5 12.32 -2.17 18.99
CA GLN A 5 11.78 -1.57 17.75
C GLN A 5 12.43 -0.21 17.47
N LYS A 6 12.68 0.60 18.52
CA LYS A 6 13.38 1.88 18.39
C LYS A 6 14.80 1.69 17.85
N ASP A 7 15.53 0.71 18.38
CA ASP A 7 16.89 0.45 17.94
C ASP A 7 16.93 -0.06 16.49
N SER A 8 16.01 -0.95 16.13
CA SER A 8 15.83 -1.43 14.75
C SER A 8 15.49 -0.29 13.79
N PHE A 9 14.58 0.60 14.18
CA PHE A 9 14.23 1.79 13.42
C PHE A 9 15.44 2.69 13.18
N LEU A 10 16.19 3.02 14.25
CA LEU A 10 17.36 3.88 14.18
C LEU A 10 18.47 3.26 13.32
N LYS A 11 18.64 1.95 13.38
CA LYS A 11 19.59 1.23 12.54
C LYS A 11 19.19 1.34 11.07
N ALA A 12 17.94 1.01 10.71
CA ALA A 12 17.44 1.09 9.34
C ALA A 12 17.53 2.53 8.78
N TYR A 13 17.21 3.53 9.61
CA TYR A 13 17.35 4.94 9.22
C TYR A 13 18.80 5.31 8.91
N LYS A 14 19.76 4.88 9.73
CA LYS A 14 21.21 5.09 9.50
C LYS A 14 21.69 4.38 8.21
N GLU A 15 21.08 3.27 7.84
CA GLU A 15 21.33 2.53 6.60
C GLU A 15 20.68 3.19 5.36
N GLY A 16 20.06 4.36 5.53
CA GLY A 16 19.43 5.12 4.45
C GLY A 16 18.07 4.61 4.02
N LYS A 17 17.38 3.83 4.86
CA LYS A 17 15.99 3.47 4.66
C LYS A 17 15.11 4.69 4.94
N ASN A 18 14.12 4.92 4.10
CA ASN A 18 13.19 6.05 4.22
C ASN A 18 11.71 5.61 4.36
N PHE A 19 11.47 4.30 4.33
CA PHE A 19 10.18 3.69 4.57
C PHE A 19 10.33 2.52 5.56
N ILE A 20 10.17 2.82 6.85
CA ILE A 20 10.48 1.89 7.93
C ILE A 20 9.20 1.59 8.70
N PRO A 21 8.69 0.34 8.65
CA PRO A 21 7.48 -0.03 9.35
C PRO A 21 7.71 -0.10 10.86
N ILE A 22 6.69 0.31 11.62
CA ILE A 22 6.56 0.06 13.05
C ILE A 22 5.40 -0.92 13.21
N VAL A 23 5.64 -2.04 13.87
CA VAL A 23 4.69 -3.15 13.94
C VAL A 23 4.27 -3.41 15.37
N GLU A 24 2.97 -3.51 15.60
CA GLU A 24 2.38 -4.04 16.83
C GLU A 24 1.51 -5.25 16.49
N THR A 25 1.56 -6.26 17.33
CA THR A 25 0.73 -7.46 17.19
C THR A 25 -0.24 -7.54 18.36
N TRP A 26 -1.51 -7.65 18.04
CA TRP A 26 -2.58 -7.72 19.03
C TRP A 26 -3.42 -8.97 18.79
N PRO A 27 -3.91 -9.62 19.86
CA PRO A 27 -4.93 -10.67 19.73
C PRO A 27 -6.19 -10.09 19.08
N ALA A 28 -6.79 -10.85 18.19
CA ALA A 28 -7.99 -10.43 17.47
C ALA A 28 -9.16 -11.41 17.67
N ASP A 29 -9.28 -12.00 18.85
CA ASP A 29 -10.26 -13.05 19.16
C ASP A 29 -11.73 -12.63 18.94
N LEU A 30 -12.01 -11.33 19.03
CA LEU A 30 -13.34 -10.75 18.83
C LEU A 30 -13.43 -9.89 17.56
N GLU A 31 -12.40 -9.88 16.74
CA GLU A 31 -12.34 -9.06 15.53
C GLU A 31 -12.36 -9.94 14.29
N THR A 32 -13.05 -9.44 13.26
CA THR A 32 -12.97 -9.96 11.90
C THR A 32 -12.27 -8.93 11.01
N PRO A 33 -11.74 -9.32 9.84
CA PRO A 33 -11.20 -8.36 8.88
C PRO A 33 -12.22 -7.27 8.51
N LEU A 34 -13.48 -7.65 8.33
CA LEU A 34 -14.55 -6.72 8.03
C LEU A 34 -14.85 -5.76 9.20
N SER A 35 -14.91 -6.25 10.45
CA SER A 35 -15.13 -5.38 11.61
C SER A 35 -13.98 -4.38 11.79
N THR A 36 -12.76 -4.81 11.53
CA THR A 36 -11.57 -3.96 11.53
C THR A 36 -11.65 -2.89 10.45
N TRP A 37 -12.03 -3.29 9.23
CA TRP A 37 -12.26 -2.34 8.13
C TRP A 37 -13.29 -1.28 8.50
N LEU A 38 -14.46 -1.67 9.01
CA LEU A 38 -15.52 -0.75 9.38
C LEU A 38 -15.08 0.26 10.47
N LYS A 39 -14.28 -0.18 11.42
CA LYS A 39 -13.73 0.69 12.48
C LYS A 39 -12.71 1.70 11.94
N LEU A 40 -11.84 1.27 11.05
CA LEU A 40 -10.77 2.10 10.50
C LEU A 40 -11.28 3.05 9.42
N SER A 41 -12.14 2.58 8.52
CA SER A 41 -12.67 3.35 7.40
C SER A 41 -13.72 4.40 7.81
N SER A 42 -14.36 4.26 8.97
CA SER A 42 -15.37 5.21 9.45
C SER A 42 -14.85 6.66 9.62
N ARG A 43 -13.54 6.84 9.68
CA ARG A 43 -12.87 8.13 9.85
C ARG A 43 -12.08 8.60 8.63
N ASP A 44 -12.06 7.77 7.59
CA ASP A 44 -11.26 8.03 6.40
C ASP A 44 -12.02 7.59 5.15
N SER A 45 -12.10 8.46 4.16
CA SER A 45 -12.80 8.19 2.90
C SER A 45 -11.97 7.33 1.94
N HIS A 46 -10.69 7.14 2.23
CA HIS A 46 -9.73 6.48 1.36
C HIS A 46 -9.07 5.31 2.06
N GLY A 47 -9.28 4.13 1.52
CA GLY A 47 -8.69 2.93 2.06
C GLY A 47 -8.90 1.72 1.16
N VAL A 48 -8.23 0.64 1.52
CA VAL A 48 -8.27 -0.64 0.80
C VAL A 48 -8.57 -1.74 1.79
N PHE A 49 -9.48 -2.62 1.40
CA PHE A 49 -9.75 -3.87 2.07
C PHE A 49 -9.57 -5.02 1.06
N LEU A 50 -8.59 -5.86 1.28
CA LEU A 50 -8.32 -7.04 0.49
C LEU A 50 -8.48 -8.27 1.38
N GLU A 51 -9.36 -9.16 0.99
CA GLU A 51 -9.61 -10.42 1.67
C GLU A 51 -9.47 -11.57 0.68
N SER A 52 -8.66 -12.55 1.02
CA SER A 52 -8.51 -13.76 0.22
C SER A 52 -9.55 -14.78 0.69
N VAL A 53 -10.54 -15.06 -0.15
CA VAL A 53 -11.67 -15.95 0.17
C VAL A 53 -11.43 -17.38 -0.30
N GLU A 54 -10.55 -17.60 -1.28
CA GLU A 54 -10.29 -18.92 -1.87
C GLU A 54 -8.80 -19.20 -1.99
N GLY A 55 -8.41 -20.46 -1.77
CA GLY A 55 -7.10 -20.91 -2.17
C GLY A 55 -6.22 -21.62 -1.16
N GLY A 56 -6.77 -22.58 -0.40
CA GLY A 56 -5.94 -23.49 0.40
C GLY A 56 -5.20 -22.82 1.58
N GLU A 57 -4.51 -23.62 2.37
CA GLU A 57 -3.86 -23.19 3.62
C GLU A 57 -2.80 -22.09 3.46
N ASN A 58 -2.32 -21.83 2.25
CA ASN A 58 -1.23 -20.88 1.99
C ASN A 58 -1.66 -19.55 1.38
N LEU A 59 -2.82 -19.47 0.71
CA LEU A 59 -3.26 -18.26 -0.01
C LEU A 59 -4.29 -17.43 0.76
N GLY A 60 -5.10 -18.06 1.62
CA GLY A 60 -6.11 -17.38 2.44
C GLY A 60 -5.62 -16.86 3.79
N ARG A 61 -4.30 -16.78 4.00
CA ARG A 61 -3.73 -16.49 5.33
C ARG A 61 -3.87 -15.04 5.76
N TRP A 62 -3.93 -14.11 4.83
CA TRP A 62 -3.84 -12.69 5.11
C TRP A 62 -5.03 -11.92 4.58
N SER A 63 -5.64 -11.11 5.43
CA SER A 63 -6.50 -10.00 5.02
C SER A 63 -5.75 -8.70 5.23
N ILE A 64 -5.85 -7.77 4.29
CA ILE A 64 -5.15 -6.50 4.32
C ILE A 64 -6.16 -5.38 4.42
N VAL A 65 -6.03 -4.57 5.44
CA VAL A 65 -6.78 -3.33 5.62
C VAL A 65 -5.77 -2.18 5.65
N ALA A 66 -5.89 -1.24 4.72
CA ALA A 66 -5.04 -0.07 4.68
C ALA A 66 -5.88 1.20 4.60
N THR A 67 -5.53 2.19 5.41
CA THR A 67 -6.18 3.51 5.45
C THR A 67 -5.11 4.60 5.52
N LYS A 68 -5.49 5.84 5.31
CA LYS A 68 -4.60 7.01 5.36
C LYS A 68 -3.39 6.88 4.45
N PRO A 69 -3.62 6.79 3.14
CA PRO A 69 -2.53 6.69 2.19
C PRO A 69 -1.59 7.90 2.32
N LEU A 70 -0.30 7.68 2.06
CA LEU A 70 0.67 8.76 2.00
C LEU A 70 0.37 9.70 0.83
N TRP A 71 -0.05 9.11 -0.28
CA TRP A 71 -0.53 9.79 -1.48
C TRP A 71 -1.46 8.87 -2.26
N GLU A 72 -2.24 9.47 -3.12
CA GLU A 72 -3.11 8.80 -4.08
C GLU A 72 -2.74 9.23 -5.49
N ALA A 73 -3.02 8.38 -6.46
CA ALA A 73 -2.83 8.71 -7.86
C ALA A 73 -4.07 8.33 -8.68
N ILE A 74 -4.51 9.27 -9.49
CA ILE A 74 -5.59 9.05 -10.46
C ILE A 74 -4.97 9.17 -11.85
N CYS A 75 -5.10 8.08 -12.62
CA CYS A 75 -4.61 8.03 -13.99
C CYS A 75 -5.79 8.21 -14.96
N ASN A 76 -5.68 9.18 -15.85
CA ASN A 76 -6.64 9.40 -16.92
C ASN A 76 -5.89 9.51 -18.26
N GLY A 77 -5.92 8.43 -19.02
CA GLY A 77 -5.07 8.34 -20.21
C GLY A 77 -3.59 8.40 -19.86
N GLU A 78 -2.89 9.38 -20.41
CA GLU A 78 -1.46 9.61 -20.14
C GLU A 78 -1.20 10.60 -19.01
N GLU A 79 -2.25 11.16 -18.44
CA GLU A 79 -2.13 12.11 -17.34
C GLU A 79 -2.32 11.38 -16.01
N ILE A 80 -1.40 11.59 -15.07
CA ILE A 80 -1.47 11.09 -13.71
C ILE A 80 -1.41 12.26 -12.76
N VAL A 81 -2.43 12.37 -11.93
CA VAL A 81 -2.49 13.33 -10.84
C VAL A 81 -2.16 12.62 -9.53
N LYS A 82 -1.06 12.99 -8.90
CA LYS A 82 -0.65 12.53 -7.58
C LYS A 82 -1.08 13.54 -6.54
N THR A 83 -1.82 13.09 -5.55
CA THR A 83 -2.30 13.91 -4.43
C THR A 83 -1.74 13.36 -3.13
N TRP A 84 -0.97 14.16 -2.43
CA TRP A 84 -0.42 13.83 -1.12
C TRP A 84 -1.45 14.01 -0.01
N ASN A 85 -1.27 13.32 1.11
CA ASN A 85 -2.14 13.44 2.29
C ASN A 85 -2.23 14.85 2.88
N ASN A 86 -1.29 15.74 2.56
CA ASN A 86 -1.32 17.16 2.94
C ASN A 86 -2.05 18.04 1.91
N GLY A 87 -2.67 17.45 0.88
CA GLY A 87 -3.38 18.15 -0.17
C GLY A 87 -2.51 18.69 -1.32
N LYS A 88 -1.19 18.54 -1.26
CA LYS A 88 -0.32 18.90 -2.39
C LYS A 88 -0.62 18.00 -3.58
N THR A 89 -0.71 18.58 -4.78
CA THR A 89 -0.93 17.84 -6.02
C THR A 89 0.23 18.03 -6.98
N GLU A 90 0.51 17.00 -7.75
CA GLU A 90 1.50 16.99 -8.83
C GLU A 90 0.88 16.28 -10.03
N THR A 91 1.05 16.87 -11.23
CA THR A 91 0.57 16.27 -12.48
C THR A 91 1.75 15.83 -13.32
N HIS A 92 1.70 14.59 -13.78
CA HIS A 92 2.71 13.98 -14.64
C HIS A 92 2.04 13.48 -15.92
N ARG A 93 2.82 13.40 -17.01
CA ARG A 93 2.36 12.86 -18.30
C ARG A 93 3.32 11.81 -18.80
N GLY A 94 2.78 10.71 -19.31
CA GLY A 94 3.54 9.61 -19.84
C GLY A 94 2.89 8.26 -19.54
N ASP A 95 3.66 7.19 -19.68
CA ASP A 95 3.17 5.84 -19.36
C ASP A 95 2.93 5.71 -17.83
N PRO A 96 1.69 5.39 -17.42
CA PRO A 96 1.34 5.27 -16.01
C PRO A 96 2.19 4.26 -15.24
N PHE A 97 2.53 3.13 -15.88
CA PHE A 97 3.32 2.09 -15.23
C PHE A 97 4.76 2.55 -14.95
N ASP A 98 5.36 3.26 -15.90
CA ASP A 98 6.72 3.76 -15.73
C ASP A 98 6.78 4.86 -14.67
N ILE A 99 5.79 5.74 -14.63
CA ILE A 99 5.68 6.80 -13.64
C ILE A 99 5.48 6.19 -12.25
N LEU A 100 4.52 5.29 -12.06
CA LEU A 100 4.28 4.62 -10.79
C LEU A 100 5.49 3.80 -10.33
N ARG A 101 6.15 3.10 -11.25
CA ARG A 101 7.39 2.36 -10.97
C ARG A 101 8.53 3.29 -10.53
N SER A 102 8.62 4.49 -11.09
CA SER A 102 9.61 5.47 -10.68
C SER A 102 9.36 5.95 -9.25
N TRP A 103 8.11 6.27 -8.92
CA TRP A 103 7.73 6.71 -7.58
C TRP A 103 7.94 5.64 -6.51
N THR A 104 7.64 4.38 -6.83
CA THR A 104 7.85 3.28 -5.86
C THR A 104 9.33 3.02 -5.58
N LYS A 105 10.23 3.27 -6.54
CA LYS A 105 11.68 3.14 -6.35
C LYS A 105 12.27 4.16 -5.38
N GLU A 106 11.59 5.26 -5.14
CA GLU A 106 12.02 6.27 -4.16
C GLU A 106 11.92 5.75 -2.72
N TYR A 107 11.08 4.73 -2.47
CA TYR A 107 10.86 4.16 -1.16
C TYR A 107 11.81 2.99 -0.90
N LYS A 108 12.75 3.19 0.01
CA LYS A 108 13.68 2.16 0.47
C LYS A 108 13.17 1.54 1.76
N SER A 109 12.40 0.46 1.61
CA SER A 109 11.76 -0.25 2.73
C SER A 109 12.72 -1.21 3.43
N THR A 110 12.40 -1.54 4.69
CA THR A 110 12.89 -2.75 5.36
C THR A 110 11.87 -3.87 5.15
N MET A 111 12.36 -5.07 4.87
CA MET A 111 11.51 -6.27 4.86
C MET A 111 11.31 -6.77 6.30
N LEU A 112 10.18 -7.38 6.53
CA LEU A 112 9.83 -8.06 7.78
C LEU A 112 9.64 -9.54 7.45
N ASP A 113 10.38 -10.42 8.12
CA ASP A 113 10.51 -11.82 7.74
C ASP A 113 9.19 -12.61 7.81
N ASP A 114 8.30 -12.27 8.74
CA ASP A 114 7.06 -13.02 9.00
C ASP A 114 5.78 -12.32 8.50
N LEU A 115 5.91 -11.20 7.83
CA LEU A 115 4.76 -10.42 7.37
C LEU A 115 4.79 -10.24 5.85
N PRO A 116 3.61 -10.10 5.22
CA PRO A 116 3.57 -9.72 3.82
C PRO A 116 4.29 -8.38 3.63
N SER A 117 4.81 -8.18 2.43
CA SER A 117 5.51 -6.94 2.10
C SER A 117 4.66 -5.72 2.46
N ILE A 118 5.20 -4.86 3.29
CA ILE A 118 4.56 -3.60 3.72
C ILE A 118 5.10 -2.45 2.86
N GLY A 119 4.27 -1.43 2.63
CA GLY A 119 4.64 -0.32 1.77
C GLY A 119 4.39 -0.60 0.30
N GLN A 120 3.26 -1.21 0.02
CA GLN A 120 2.80 -1.51 -1.31
C GLN A 120 1.90 -0.40 -1.86
N LEU A 121 1.81 -0.36 -3.16
CA LEU A 121 0.83 0.42 -3.88
C LEU A 121 -0.41 -0.46 -4.08
N TYR A 122 -1.55 0.00 -3.59
CA TYR A 122 -2.84 -0.65 -3.77
C TYR A 122 -3.72 0.21 -4.67
N GLY A 123 -4.47 -0.44 -5.56
CA GLY A 123 -5.36 0.29 -6.43
C GLY A 123 -6.20 -0.60 -7.32
N SER A 124 -7.02 0.01 -8.15
CA SER A 124 -7.81 -0.64 -9.18
C SER A 124 -7.46 -0.08 -10.55
N TRP A 125 -7.56 -0.92 -11.55
CA TRP A 125 -7.38 -0.57 -12.95
C TRP A 125 -8.69 -0.74 -13.69
N GLY A 126 -9.04 0.25 -14.51
CA GLY A 126 -10.20 0.11 -15.39
C GLY A 126 -9.96 -0.93 -16.48
N TYR A 127 -11.04 -1.49 -17.01
CA TYR A 127 -10.98 -2.50 -18.07
C TYR A 127 -10.21 -2.01 -19.32
N GLU A 128 -10.30 -0.72 -19.62
CA GLU A 128 -9.64 -0.11 -20.77
C GLU A 128 -8.10 -0.17 -20.73
N LEU A 129 -7.52 -0.55 -19.57
CA LEU A 129 -6.09 -0.81 -19.47
C LEU A 129 -5.64 -1.92 -20.42
N ILE A 130 -6.53 -2.84 -20.81
CA ILE A 130 -6.22 -3.91 -21.76
C ILE A 130 -5.63 -3.35 -23.06
N ASN A 131 -6.14 -2.21 -23.54
CA ASN A 131 -5.66 -1.57 -24.77
C ASN A 131 -4.20 -1.11 -24.71
N ARG A 132 -3.65 -0.94 -23.50
CA ARG A 132 -2.23 -0.62 -23.30
C ARG A 132 -1.34 -1.84 -23.17
N ILE A 133 -1.89 -2.91 -22.59
CA ILE A 133 -1.15 -4.17 -22.38
C ILE A 133 -1.15 -4.98 -23.68
N GLU A 134 -2.28 -4.98 -24.37
CA GLU A 134 -2.50 -5.77 -25.59
C GLU A 134 -3.11 -4.87 -26.68
N PRO A 135 -2.30 -4.06 -27.36
CA PRO A 135 -2.79 -3.09 -28.34
C PRO A 135 -3.49 -3.70 -29.57
N SER A 136 -3.41 -5.02 -29.72
CA SER A 136 -4.00 -5.78 -30.83
C SER A 136 -5.42 -6.30 -30.57
N VAL A 137 -5.96 -6.03 -29.38
CA VAL A 137 -7.33 -6.45 -29.01
C VAL A 137 -8.37 -5.39 -29.35
#